data_c7ae2645a116d78aa2ff906bd8424831
#
_entry.id   c7ae2645a116d78aa2ff906bd8424831
#
_cell.length_a   1.000
_cell.length_b   1.000
_cell.length_c   1.000
_cell.angle_alpha   90.00
_cell.angle_beta   90.00
_cell.angle_gamma   90.00
#
_symmetry.space_group_name_H-M   'P 1'
#
loop_
_entity.id
_entity.type
_entity.pdbx_description
1 polymer ?
#
loop_
_entity_poly.entity_id
_entity_poly.type
_entity_poly.pdbx_seq_one_letter_code
_entity_poly.pdbx_strand_id
1 'polypeptide(L)'
;MIRVFFTFALLPFLAGLFTHPVHGQIVFPETRGNAVAVVHTETGKVLYAKDLDKRIYPASMTKIATALFILKKHPDVLNRFIIVKPDAIASITPQAKKQSGYRSPPHWLETDGVTIQLQNKEEVSGWDLFHALLICSANDAANALAIACSGSVAEFMKQLNQFLRELGCDHTHFNNPHGLHHPDHYTTAGDLIRIMREGLKEPLFRQVIRTTNYTMAPTNLSEERILHLTNKLILPGSTYYYPPALGGKTGTTKDAGRNLVFAAKKHGRSIITIAAGYSAMSELYEDVIALCEGVFNEQPLRRYLIPLQKHIPYVSAS
;
A
#
# COMPACT_ATOMS: atom_id res chain seq x y z
N MET A 1 -83.49 26.06 -34.47
CA MET A 1 -82.43 26.48 -33.53
C MET A 1 -81.98 25.23 -32.79
N ILE A 2 -80.95 24.57 -33.28
CA ILE A 2 -80.43 23.27 -32.71
C ILE A 2 -79.14 23.63 -31.97
N ARG A 3 -79.15 23.44 -30.64
CA ARG A 3 -77.96 23.58 -29.78
C ARG A 3 -77.23 22.24 -29.73
N VAL A 4 -75.96 22.22 -30.20
CA VAL A 4 -75.06 21.09 -30.09
C VAL A 4 -74.21 21.28 -28.82
N PHE A 5 -74.29 20.33 -27.89
CA PHE A 5 -73.43 20.26 -26.71
C PHE A 5 -72.16 19.46 -27.06
N PHE A 6 -71.00 20.08 -26.97
CA PHE A 6 -69.73 19.41 -27.02
C PHE A 6 -69.32 18.99 -25.60
N THR A 7 -69.27 17.70 -25.36
CA THR A 7 -68.73 17.12 -24.13
C THR A 7 -67.21 16.93 -24.29
N PHE A 8 -66.42 17.70 -23.55
CA PHE A 8 -64.98 17.49 -23.45
C PHE A 8 -64.75 16.31 -22.46
N ALA A 9 -64.16 15.21 -22.96
CA ALA A 9 -63.65 14.12 -22.15
C ALA A 9 -62.25 14.49 -21.66
N LEU A 10 -62.09 14.68 -20.34
CA LEU A 10 -60.80 14.76 -19.67
C LEU A 10 -60.16 13.38 -19.61
N LEU A 11 -59.06 13.17 -20.36
CA LEU A 11 -58.19 12.01 -20.14
C LEU A 11 -57.28 12.28 -18.91
N PRO A 12 -57.19 11.38 -17.94
CA PRO A 12 -56.20 11.53 -16.86
C PRO A 12 -54.80 11.26 -17.39
N PHE A 13 -53.93 12.28 -17.25
CA PHE A 13 -52.51 12.19 -17.50
C PHE A 13 -51.92 11.32 -16.38
N LEU A 14 -51.62 10.03 -16.66
CA LEU A 14 -50.84 9.19 -15.78
C LEU A 14 -49.37 9.69 -15.82
N ALA A 15 -49.01 10.53 -14.86
CA ALA A 15 -47.64 10.85 -14.57
C ALA A 15 -46.95 9.57 -14.04
N GLY A 16 -46.27 8.84 -14.91
CA GLY A 16 -45.38 7.75 -14.53
C GLY A 16 -44.30 8.30 -13.63
N LEU A 17 -44.38 8.00 -12.34
CA LEU A 17 -43.30 8.17 -11.39
C LEU A 17 -42.16 7.22 -11.81
N PHE A 18 -41.24 7.74 -12.62
CA PHE A 18 -39.93 7.11 -12.77
C PHE A 18 -39.21 7.26 -11.43
N THR A 19 -39.34 6.25 -10.58
CA THR A 19 -38.48 6.10 -9.42
C THR A 19 -37.09 5.79 -9.95
N HIS A 20 -36.23 6.82 -10.03
CA HIS A 20 -34.81 6.58 -10.18
C HIS A 20 -34.37 5.72 -9.01
N PRO A 21 -33.60 4.61 -9.26
CA PRO A 21 -33.07 3.84 -8.16
C PRO A 21 -32.19 4.79 -7.34
N VAL A 22 -32.59 5.04 -6.10
CA VAL A 22 -31.75 5.73 -5.13
C VAL A 22 -30.51 4.82 -4.97
N HIS A 23 -29.38 5.22 -5.57
CA HIS A 23 -28.11 4.56 -5.32
C HIS A 23 -27.86 4.66 -3.83
N GLY A 24 -27.93 3.50 -3.14
CA GLY A 24 -27.73 3.43 -1.70
C GLY A 24 -26.37 4.04 -1.37
N GLN A 25 -26.38 5.06 -0.53
CA GLN A 25 -25.16 5.70 -0.04
C GLN A 25 -24.41 4.67 0.81
N ILE A 26 -23.16 4.32 0.42
CA ILE A 26 -22.33 3.40 1.21
C ILE A 26 -22.06 4.08 2.56
N VAL A 27 -22.45 3.43 3.64
CA VAL A 27 -22.17 3.89 5.00
C VAL A 27 -20.97 3.11 5.49
N PHE A 28 -19.87 3.80 5.74
CA PHE A 28 -18.65 3.22 6.29
C PHE A 28 -18.63 3.30 7.82
N PRO A 29 -18.02 2.32 8.51
CA PRO A 29 -17.79 2.42 9.94
C PRO A 29 -16.79 3.54 10.25
N GLU A 30 -16.89 4.12 11.44
CA GLU A 30 -15.83 4.98 11.95
C GLU A 30 -14.55 4.14 12.12
N THR A 31 -13.41 4.67 11.64
CA THR A 31 -12.13 3.97 11.66
C THR A 31 -11.22 4.51 12.76
N ARG A 32 -10.47 3.59 13.39
CA ARG A 32 -9.54 3.88 14.50
C ARG A 32 -8.19 4.46 14.03
N GLY A 33 -7.88 4.35 12.73
CA GLY A 33 -6.63 4.84 12.15
C GLY A 33 -6.53 6.36 12.08
N ASN A 34 -5.31 6.87 12.00
CA ASN A 34 -5.01 8.30 11.85
C ASN A 34 -5.23 8.81 10.42
N ALA A 35 -4.97 7.98 9.41
CA ALA A 35 -5.25 8.27 8.01
C ALA A 35 -5.72 6.98 7.33
N VAL A 36 -6.92 7.02 6.74
CA VAL A 36 -7.56 5.84 6.14
C VAL A 36 -8.24 6.24 4.84
N ALA A 37 -8.06 5.44 3.80
CA ALA A 37 -8.72 5.68 2.53
C ALA A 37 -9.07 4.39 1.82
N VAL A 38 -10.19 4.39 1.08
CA VAL A 38 -10.59 3.33 0.16
C VAL A 38 -10.86 3.95 -1.20
N VAL A 39 -10.26 3.39 -2.25
CA VAL A 39 -10.47 3.86 -3.61
C VAL A 39 -10.78 2.69 -4.56
N HIS A 40 -11.54 2.99 -5.59
CA HIS A 40 -11.72 2.07 -6.71
C HIS A 40 -10.42 2.00 -7.53
N THR A 41 -9.87 0.81 -7.73
CA THR A 41 -8.52 0.64 -8.30
C THR A 41 -8.40 1.23 -9.71
N GLU A 42 -9.34 0.93 -10.60
CA GLU A 42 -9.27 1.31 -12.01
C GLU A 42 -9.52 2.81 -12.21
N THR A 43 -10.54 3.36 -11.57
CA THR A 43 -10.94 4.77 -11.76
C THR A 43 -10.21 5.74 -10.84
N GLY A 44 -9.66 5.27 -9.72
CA GLY A 44 -9.11 6.13 -8.67
C GLY A 44 -10.16 6.89 -7.87
N LYS A 45 -11.46 6.62 -8.11
CA LYS A 45 -12.55 7.25 -7.35
C LYS A 45 -12.40 6.94 -5.86
N VAL A 46 -12.35 7.99 -5.04
CA VAL A 46 -12.35 7.87 -3.59
C VAL A 46 -13.74 7.43 -3.13
N LEU A 47 -13.80 6.32 -2.40
CA LEU A 47 -15.02 5.75 -1.83
C LEU A 47 -15.16 6.11 -0.35
N TYR A 48 -14.03 6.15 0.36
CA TYR A 48 -13.91 6.57 1.75
C TYR A 48 -12.58 7.30 1.96
N ALA A 49 -12.56 8.36 2.76
CA ALA A 49 -11.34 9.02 3.17
C ALA A 49 -11.47 9.66 4.55
N LYS A 50 -10.46 9.44 5.37
CA LYS A 50 -10.15 10.13 6.61
C LYS A 50 -8.71 10.61 6.52
N ASP A 51 -8.47 11.93 6.59
CA ASP A 51 -7.13 12.53 6.56
C ASP A 51 -6.25 12.09 5.36
N LEU A 52 -6.83 12.11 4.13
CA LEU A 52 -6.21 11.61 2.90
C LEU A 52 -4.83 12.21 2.63
N ASP A 53 -4.68 13.52 2.86
CA ASP A 53 -3.48 14.30 2.58
C ASP A 53 -2.63 14.57 3.82
N LYS A 54 -3.00 13.99 4.95
CA LYS A 54 -2.23 14.09 6.19
C LYS A 54 -0.89 13.39 6.04
N ARG A 55 0.18 14.08 6.45
CA ARG A 55 1.52 13.49 6.52
C ARG A 55 1.54 12.36 7.54
N ILE A 56 2.00 11.19 7.10
CA ILE A 56 2.17 9.98 7.91
C ILE A 56 3.58 9.41 7.74
N TYR A 57 4.03 8.65 8.71
CA TYR A 57 5.21 7.82 8.62
C TYR A 57 4.81 6.45 8.06
N PRO A 58 5.33 6.07 6.87
CA PRO A 58 4.86 4.86 6.18
C PRO A 58 5.33 3.56 6.82
N ALA A 59 6.43 3.58 7.57
CA ALA A 59 7.15 2.37 7.93
C ALA A 59 7.40 1.50 6.68
N SER A 60 7.34 0.18 6.78
CA SER A 60 7.61 -0.72 5.65
C SER A 60 6.61 -0.66 4.48
N MET A 61 5.56 0.19 4.53
CA MET A 61 4.80 0.48 3.31
C MET A 61 5.68 1.15 2.23
N THR A 62 6.78 1.81 2.62
CA THR A 62 7.83 2.33 1.71
C THR A 62 8.26 1.30 0.67
N LYS A 63 8.33 0.03 1.05
CA LYS A 63 8.83 -1.06 0.19
C LYS A 63 7.98 -1.29 -1.07
N ILE A 64 6.71 -0.85 -1.10
CA ILE A 64 5.93 -0.88 -2.35
C ILE A 64 6.48 0.10 -3.39
N ALA A 65 6.93 1.28 -2.96
CA ALA A 65 7.57 2.25 -3.85
C ALA A 65 8.95 1.76 -4.32
N THR A 66 9.73 1.19 -3.41
CA THR A 66 11.02 0.55 -3.73
C THR A 66 10.84 -0.55 -4.77
N ALA A 67 9.88 -1.45 -4.56
CA ALA A 67 9.58 -2.54 -5.50
C ALA A 67 9.09 -2.01 -6.85
N LEU A 68 8.19 -1.04 -6.86
CA LEU A 68 7.69 -0.43 -8.09
C LEU A 68 8.81 0.23 -8.88
N PHE A 69 9.69 1.00 -8.23
CA PHE A 69 10.81 1.67 -8.87
C PHE A 69 11.79 0.67 -9.48
N ILE A 70 12.10 -0.42 -8.77
CA ILE A 70 12.93 -1.51 -9.29
C ILE A 70 12.32 -2.10 -10.56
N LEU A 71 11.04 -2.44 -10.54
CA LEU A 71 10.35 -3.03 -11.69
C LEU A 71 10.29 -2.09 -12.90
N LYS A 72 10.15 -0.78 -12.67
CA LYS A 72 10.04 0.22 -13.75
C LYS A 72 11.39 0.65 -14.33
N LYS A 73 12.43 0.75 -13.52
CA LYS A 73 13.70 1.36 -13.92
C LYS A 73 14.88 0.39 -13.93
N HIS A 74 14.81 -0.70 -13.15
CA HIS A 74 15.92 -1.64 -12.98
C HIS A 74 15.46 -3.12 -13.04
N PRO A 75 14.54 -3.54 -13.96
CA PRO A 75 13.97 -4.88 -13.94
C PRO A 75 15.02 -5.99 -14.12
N ASP A 76 16.11 -5.71 -14.77
CA ASP A 76 17.24 -6.62 -15.00
C ASP A 76 17.92 -7.07 -13.69
N VAL A 77 17.83 -6.27 -12.61
CA VAL A 77 18.44 -6.63 -11.31
C VAL A 77 17.86 -7.93 -10.75
N LEU A 78 16.61 -8.25 -11.08
CA LEU A 78 15.94 -9.46 -10.61
C LEU A 78 16.54 -10.75 -11.17
N ASN A 79 17.19 -10.65 -12.34
CA ASN A 79 17.79 -11.79 -13.05
C ASN A 79 19.29 -11.96 -12.76
N ARG A 80 19.86 -11.17 -11.83
CA ARG A 80 21.27 -11.21 -11.48
C ARG A 80 21.51 -11.77 -10.09
N PHE A 81 22.67 -12.35 -9.87
CA PHE A 81 23.22 -12.52 -8.53
C PHE A 81 23.80 -11.21 -8.03
N ILE A 82 23.50 -10.87 -6.79
CA ILE A 82 23.90 -9.64 -6.12
C ILE A 82 24.88 -10.01 -5.02
N ILE A 83 26.09 -9.43 -5.07
CA ILE A 83 27.06 -9.55 -4.00
C ILE A 83 26.73 -8.51 -2.94
N VAL A 84 26.40 -8.97 -1.75
CA VAL A 84 26.05 -8.12 -0.61
C VAL A 84 27.26 -7.31 -0.17
N LYS A 85 27.11 -5.98 -0.14
CA LYS A 85 28.14 -5.05 0.33
C LYS A 85 27.96 -4.70 1.81
N PRO A 86 29.03 -4.34 2.54
CA PRO A 86 28.94 -3.96 3.96
C PRO A 86 27.90 -2.89 4.26
N ASP A 87 27.73 -1.90 3.35
CA ASP A 87 26.79 -0.80 3.49
C ASP A 87 25.31 -1.26 3.48
N ALA A 88 25.01 -2.40 2.85
CA ALA A 88 23.68 -2.97 2.85
C ALA A 88 23.23 -3.51 4.22
N ILE A 89 24.20 -3.87 5.06
CA ILE A 89 23.99 -4.53 6.36
C ILE A 89 24.53 -3.70 7.54
N ALA A 90 25.04 -2.50 7.27
CA ALA A 90 25.47 -1.58 8.32
C ALA A 90 24.31 -1.27 9.27
N SER A 91 24.55 -1.30 10.56
CA SER A 91 23.50 -1.20 11.58
C SER A 91 23.83 -0.24 12.70
N ILE A 92 22.80 0.23 13.35
CA ILE A 92 22.83 1.15 14.50
C ILE A 92 21.70 0.77 15.45
N THR A 93 21.89 0.96 16.76
CA THR A 93 20.78 0.78 17.70
C THR A 93 19.75 1.92 17.53
N PRO A 94 18.44 1.67 17.70
CA PRO A 94 17.42 2.72 17.65
C PRO A 94 17.71 3.90 18.58
N GLN A 95 18.26 3.60 19.76
CA GLN A 95 18.66 4.60 20.74
C GLN A 95 19.80 5.50 20.23
N ALA A 96 20.87 4.92 19.69
CA ALA A 96 22.01 5.67 19.15
C ALA A 96 21.59 6.53 17.95
N LYS A 97 20.73 6.00 17.06
CA LYS A 97 20.16 6.74 15.96
C LYS A 97 19.40 7.97 16.40
N LYS A 98 18.55 7.83 17.43
CA LYS A 98 17.81 8.96 18.02
C LYS A 98 18.73 9.96 18.72
N GLN A 99 19.70 9.49 19.50
CA GLN A 99 20.69 10.33 20.18
C GLN A 99 21.56 11.12 19.21
N SER A 100 21.86 10.58 18.04
CA SER A 100 22.57 11.30 16.97
C SER A 100 21.72 12.40 16.32
N GLY A 101 20.45 12.56 16.68
CA GLY A 101 19.51 13.44 15.99
C GLY A 101 19.28 13.03 14.54
N TYR A 102 19.30 11.73 14.27
CA TYR A 102 19.12 11.14 12.92
C TYR A 102 20.20 11.57 11.90
N ARG A 103 21.42 11.92 12.35
CA ARG A 103 22.55 12.30 11.49
C ARG A 103 23.34 11.12 10.96
N SER A 104 23.10 9.88 11.47
CA SER A 104 23.64 8.65 10.88
C SER A 104 23.04 8.42 9.49
N PRO A 105 23.72 7.66 8.59
CA PRO A 105 23.14 7.31 7.29
C PRO A 105 21.72 6.75 7.44
N PRO A 106 20.71 7.33 6.75
CA PRO A 106 19.30 6.99 6.98
C PRO A 106 18.95 5.54 6.68
N HIS A 107 19.75 4.87 5.87
CA HIS A 107 19.57 3.48 5.47
C HIS A 107 20.20 2.45 6.41
N TRP A 108 20.98 2.88 7.40
CA TRP A 108 21.51 1.93 8.37
C TRP A 108 20.36 1.21 9.09
N LEU A 109 20.53 -0.10 9.20
CA LEU A 109 19.52 -0.99 9.79
C LEU A 109 19.45 -0.76 11.29
N GLU A 110 18.24 -0.75 11.83
CA GLU A 110 18.05 -0.80 13.28
C GLU A 110 18.25 -2.24 13.75
N THR A 111 19.00 -2.43 14.86
CA THR A 111 19.39 -3.75 15.35
C THR A 111 18.22 -4.65 15.77
N ASP A 112 17.02 -4.07 15.97
CA ASP A 112 15.75 -4.77 16.20
C ASP A 112 14.85 -4.79 14.95
N GLY A 113 15.36 -4.32 13.81
CA GLY A 113 14.65 -4.30 12.52
C GLY A 113 14.60 -5.69 11.87
N VAL A 114 13.61 -5.89 11.01
CA VAL A 114 13.46 -7.14 10.25
C VAL A 114 14.53 -7.26 9.18
N THR A 115 15.27 -8.36 9.20
CA THR A 115 16.28 -8.75 8.19
C THR A 115 16.14 -10.22 7.84
N ILE A 116 16.75 -10.63 6.75
CA ILE A 116 17.01 -12.05 6.41
C ILE A 116 18.45 -12.46 6.75
N GLN A 117 19.13 -11.64 7.54
CA GLN A 117 20.49 -11.86 8.03
C GLN A 117 21.51 -12.06 6.89
N LEU A 118 21.47 -11.15 5.90
CA LEU A 118 22.46 -11.13 4.83
C LEU A 118 23.88 -10.91 5.39
N GLN A 119 24.85 -11.56 4.77
CA GLN A 119 26.25 -11.49 5.16
C GLN A 119 27.07 -10.74 4.11
N ASN A 120 28.16 -10.08 4.54
CA ASN A 120 29.07 -9.42 3.59
C ASN A 120 29.65 -10.45 2.62
N LYS A 121 29.68 -10.12 1.31
CA LYS A 121 30.09 -11.00 0.21
C LYS A 121 29.16 -12.20 -0.04
N GLU A 122 27.99 -12.24 0.56
CA GLU A 122 26.98 -13.21 0.20
C GLU A 122 26.47 -12.95 -1.21
N GLU A 123 26.34 -14.01 -2.02
CA GLU A 123 25.84 -13.95 -3.39
C GLU A 123 24.40 -14.40 -3.41
N VAL A 124 23.46 -13.47 -3.55
CA VAL A 124 22.02 -13.72 -3.46
C VAL A 124 21.33 -13.34 -4.77
N SER A 125 20.39 -14.15 -5.22
CA SER A 125 19.55 -13.83 -6.37
C SER A 125 18.77 -12.54 -6.14
N GLY A 126 18.74 -11.64 -7.13
CA GLY A 126 17.91 -10.43 -7.07
C GLY A 126 16.43 -10.77 -6.93
N TRP A 127 16.00 -11.90 -7.49
CA TRP A 127 14.64 -12.42 -7.35
C TRP A 127 14.31 -12.82 -5.90
N ASP A 128 15.23 -13.49 -5.21
CA ASP A 128 15.07 -13.84 -3.81
C ASP A 128 15.02 -12.60 -2.91
N LEU A 129 15.90 -11.62 -3.16
CA LEU A 129 15.88 -10.36 -2.43
C LEU A 129 14.58 -9.58 -2.65
N PHE A 130 14.02 -9.61 -3.85
CA PHE A 130 12.75 -8.97 -4.16
C PHE A 130 11.56 -9.65 -3.42
N HIS A 131 11.58 -10.97 -3.27
CA HIS A 131 10.63 -11.69 -2.44
C HIS A 131 10.80 -11.33 -0.96
N ALA A 132 12.03 -11.30 -0.46
CA ALA A 132 12.33 -10.92 0.91
C ALA A 132 11.88 -9.48 1.24
N LEU A 133 12.08 -8.54 0.30
CA LEU A 133 11.59 -7.16 0.39
C LEU A 133 10.07 -7.10 0.70
N LEU A 134 9.27 -7.87 -0.03
CA LEU A 134 7.81 -7.74 0.00
C LEU A 134 7.13 -8.72 0.97
N ILE A 135 7.60 -9.97 1.09
CA ILE A 135 6.98 -11.01 1.91
C ILE A 135 7.31 -10.82 3.39
N CYS A 136 8.58 -10.96 3.78
CA CYS A 136 8.99 -10.84 5.16
C CYS A 136 9.43 -9.43 5.57
N SER A 137 9.42 -8.48 4.61
CA SER A 137 9.75 -7.07 4.90
C SER A 137 11.22 -6.81 5.25
N ALA A 138 12.15 -7.59 4.71
CA ALA A 138 13.57 -7.52 5.00
C ALA A 138 14.18 -6.16 4.63
N ASN A 139 14.83 -5.51 5.60
CA ASN A 139 15.44 -4.20 5.42
C ASN A 139 16.81 -4.28 4.73
N ASP A 140 17.58 -5.31 5.05
CA ASP A 140 18.87 -5.64 4.40
C ASP A 140 18.69 -5.97 2.91
N ALA A 141 17.64 -6.72 2.56
CA ALA A 141 17.29 -6.98 1.16
C ALA A 141 16.95 -5.68 0.41
N ALA A 142 16.24 -4.74 1.05
CA ALA A 142 15.94 -3.43 0.45
C ALA A 142 17.21 -2.65 0.12
N ASN A 143 18.18 -2.59 1.06
CA ASN A 143 19.45 -1.92 0.86
C ASN A 143 20.29 -2.62 -0.21
N ALA A 144 20.38 -3.96 -0.19
CA ALA A 144 21.15 -4.73 -1.17
C ALA A 144 20.62 -4.50 -2.60
N LEU A 145 19.30 -4.52 -2.79
CA LEU A 145 18.66 -4.19 -4.06
C LEU A 145 18.95 -2.74 -4.48
N ALA A 146 18.82 -1.78 -3.57
CA ALA A 146 19.07 -0.37 -3.85
C ALA A 146 20.53 -0.14 -4.33
N ILE A 147 21.51 -0.74 -3.67
CA ILE A 147 22.91 -0.68 -4.06
C ILE A 147 23.14 -1.34 -5.42
N ALA A 148 22.52 -2.49 -5.66
CA ALA A 148 22.65 -3.20 -6.93
C ALA A 148 22.05 -2.42 -8.11
N CYS A 149 20.96 -1.68 -7.89
CA CYS A 149 20.32 -0.85 -8.90
C CYS A 149 21.10 0.42 -9.24
N SER A 150 21.61 1.13 -8.22
CA SER A 150 22.10 2.51 -8.40
C SER A 150 23.53 2.73 -7.88
N GLY A 151 24.22 1.67 -7.46
CA GLY A 151 25.60 1.73 -6.94
C GLY A 151 25.69 2.12 -5.47
N SER A 152 24.76 2.91 -4.95
CA SER A 152 24.63 3.28 -3.54
C SER A 152 23.16 3.48 -3.14
N VAL A 153 22.85 3.39 -1.83
CA VAL A 153 21.51 3.69 -1.33
C VAL A 153 21.17 5.16 -1.53
N ALA A 154 22.12 6.07 -1.36
CA ALA A 154 21.89 7.51 -1.53
C ALA A 154 21.46 7.85 -2.96
N GLU A 155 22.14 7.31 -3.98
CA GLU A 155 21.76 7.53 -5.38
C GLU A 155 20.42 6.88 -5.71
N PHE A 156 20.16 5.67 -5.21
CA PHE A 156 18.86 5.03 -5.36
C PHE A 156 17.74 5.89 -4.80
N MET A 157 17.89 6.44 -3.59
CA MET A 157 16.86 7.28 -2.96
C MET A 157 16.64 8.59 -3.70
N LYS A 158 17.68 9.19 -4.25
CA LYS A 158 17.56 10.38 -5.12
C LYS A 158 16.71 10.06 -6.36
N GLN A 159 17.00 8.96 -7.03
CA GLN A 159 16.26 8.51 -8.22
C GLN A 159 14.82 8.10 -7.87
N LEU A 160 14.61 7.37 -6.76
CA LEU A 160 13.30 6.99 -6.28
C LEU A 160 12.42 8.22 -5.98
N ASN A 161 12.94 9.20 -5.26
CA ASN A 161 12.18 10.42 -4.95
C ASN A 161 11.86 11.25 -6.21
N GLN A 162 12.75 11.25 -7.20
CA GLN A 162 12.44 11.85 -8.50
C GLN A 162 11.31 11.09 -9.21
N PHE A 163 11.40 9.77 -9.29
CA PHE A 163 10.35 8.93 -9.87
C PHE A 163 8.99 9.12 -9.18
N LEU A 164 8.96 9.26 -7.86
CA LEU A 164 7.73 9.50 -7.11
C LEU A 164 7.12 10.87 -7.44
N ARG A 165 7.92 11.92 -7.64
CA ARG A 165 7.42 13.22 -8.11
C ARG A 165 6.86 13.12 -9.53
N GLU A 166 7.52 12.40 -10.43
CA GLU A 166 7.01 12.13 -11.79
C GLU A 166 5.67 11.37 -11.77
N LEU A 167 5.44 10.55 -10.74
CA LEU A 167 4.18 9.85 -10.51
C LEU A 167 3.10 10.73 -9.86
N GLY A 168 3.41 12.00 -9.53
CA GLY A 168 2.50 12.94 -8.86
C GLY A 168 2.39 12.70 -7.35
N CYS A 169 3.41 12.08 -6.72
CA CYS A 169 3.49 11.89 -5.27
C CYS A 169 4.20 13.08 -4.61
N ASP A 170 3.59 14.26 -4.68
CA ASP A 170 4.21 15.53 -4.28
C ASP A 170 4.34 15.70 -2.76
N HIS A 171 3.63 14.90 -1.99
CA HIS A 171 3.65 14.90 -0.51
C HIS A 171 4.41 13.72 0.06
N THR A 172 5.34 13.13 -0.73
CA THR A 172 6.15 11.98 -0.33
C THR A 172 7.63 12.29 -0.44
N HIS A 173 8.37 11.96 0.61
CA HIS A 173 9.83 11.98 0.63
C HIS A 173 10.36 10.79 1.43
N PHE A 174 11.20 9.97 0.81
CA PHE A 174 11.79 8.79 1.43
C PHE A 174 13.31 8.92 1.56
N ASN A 175 13.85 8.64 2.76
CA ASN A 175 15.28 8.71 3.05
C ASN A 175 15.98 7.35 2.96
N ASN A 176 15.21 6.27 2.94
CA ASN A 176 15.73 4.91 2.87
C ASN A 176 14.74 4.00 2.12
N PRO A 177 15.19 2.85 1.56
CA PRO A 177 14.33 2.00 0.73
C PRO A 177 13.44 1.05 1.53
N HIS A 178 13.57 1.01 2.86
CA HIS A 178 12.90 0.03 3.73
C HIS A 178 11.83 0.60 4.65
N GLY A 179 11.90 1.90 4.99
CA GLY A 179 10.90 2.57 5.81
C GLY A 179 11.20 2.65 7.31
N LEU A 180 12.43 2.39 7.75
CA LEU A 180 12.84 2.70 9.12
C LEU A 180 12.74 4.20 9.36
N HIS A 181 12.33 4.55 10.58
CA HIS A 181 11.95 5.93 10.91
C HIS A 181 13.07 6.96 10.69
N HIS A 182 12.70 8.08 10.10
CA HIS A 182 13.43 9.32 10.04
C HIS A 182 12.40 10.48 9.99
N PRO A 183 12.65 11.64 10.64
CA PRO A 183 11.69 12.75 10.63
C PRO A 183 11.27 13.22 9.24
N ASP A 184 12.20 13.15 8.27
CA ASP A 184 11.95 13.53 6.87
C ASP A 184 11.54 12.34 5.97
N HIS A 185 11.20 11.18 6.54
CA HIS A 185 10.71 10.02 5.80
C HIS A 185 9.20 9.92 5.94
N TYR A 186 8.47 10.49 5.01
CA TYR A 186 7.02 10.65 5.10
C TYR A 186 6.30 10.44 3.77
N THR A 187 4.98 10.27 3.86
CA THR A 187 4.05 10.15 2.74
C THR A 187 2.64 10.57 3.17
N THR A 188 1.66 10.40 2.27
CA THR A 188 0.23 10.53 2.56
C THR A 188 -0.53 9.29 2.09
N ALA A 189 -1.77 9.11 2.56
CA ALA A 189 -2.62 8.04 2.06
C ALA A 189 -2.91 8.21 0.55
N GLY A 190 -3.06 9.45 0.09
CA GLY A 190 -3.26 9.78 -1.32
C GLY A 190 -2.10 9.35 -2.21
N ASP A 191 -0.87 9.61 -1.78
CA ASP A 191 0.32 9.20 -2.54
C ASP A 191 0.54 7.68 -2.53
N LEU A 192 0.31 7.02 -1.39
CA LEU A 192 0.37 5.56 -1.31
C LEU A 192 -0.65 4.88 -2.24
N ILE A 193 -1.83 5.47 -2.43
CA ILE A 193 -2.81 5.00 -3.41
C ILE A 193 -2.23 5.07 -4.83
N ARG A 194 -1.57 6.18 -5.21
CA ARG A 194 -0.94 6.34 -6.53
C ARG A 194 0.12 5.27 -6.75
N ILE A 195 1.01 5.10 -5.77
CA ILE A 195 2.08 4.08 -5.82
C ILE A 195 1.49 2.68 -5.95
N MET A 196 0.49 2.33 -5.13
CA MET A 196 -0.12 1.01 -5.17
C MET A 196 -0.87 0.74 -6.47
N ARG A 197 -1.57 1.75 -7.02
CA ARG A 197 -2.25 1.63 -8.32
C ARG A 197 -1.27 1.33 -9.44
N GLU A 198 -0.13 2.01 -9.48
CA GLU A 198 0.92 1.74 -10.47
C GLU A 198 1.56 0.36 -10.24
N GLY A 199 1.82 -0.02 -8.99
CA GLY A 199 2.33 -1.36 -8.65
C GLY A 199 1.39 -2.48 -9.11
N LEU A 200 0.09 -2.30 -8.97
CA LEU A 200 -0.90 -3.29 -9.42
C LEU A 200 -0.98 -3.45 -10.94
N LYS A 201 -0.40 -2.57 -11.75
CA LYS A 201 -0.27 -2.76 -13.20
C LYS A 201 0.86 -3.75 -13.54
N GLU A 202 1.86 -3.91 -12.65
CA GLU A 202 3.01 -4.79 -12.85
C GLU A 202 2.67 -6.25 -12.48
N PRO A 203 2.77 -7.21 -13.44
CA PRO A 203 2.44 -8.61 -13.18
C PRO A 203 3.28 -9.22 -12.04
N LEU A 204 4.60 -8.96 -12.02
CA LEU A 204 5.50 -9.48 -11.00
C LEU A 204 5.19 -8.92 -9.61
N PHE A 205 4.84 -7.63 -9.53
CA PHE A 205 4.42 -7.04 -8.26
C PHE A 205 3.17 -7.75 -7.71
N ARG A 206 2.14 -7.94 -8.56
CA ARG A 206 0.92 -8.67 -8.15
C ARG A 206 1.20 -10.11 -7.73
N GLN A 207 2.13 -10.77 -8.41
CA GLN A 207 2.55 -12.13 -8.05
C GLN A 207 3.14 -12.15 -6.65
N VAL A 208 4.14 -11.30 -6.37
CA VAL A 208 4.89 -11.37 -5.12
C VAL A 208 4.07 -10.91 -3.91
N ILE A 209 3.24 -9.86 -4.02
CA ILE A 209 2.40 -9.41 -2.90
C ILE A 209 1.30 -10.41 -2.49
N ARG A 210 1.04 -11.43 -3.31
CA ARG A 210 0.09 -12.54 -3.05
C ARG A 210 0.77 -13.79 -2.55
N THR A 211 2.10 -13.86 -2.62
CA THR A 211 2.86 -15.05 -2.24
C THR A 211 2.81 -15.24 -0.72
N THR A 212 2.34 -16.41 -0.30
CA THR A 212 2.20 -16.76 1.12
C THR A 212 3.36 -17.59 1.65
N ASN A 213 4.00 -18.35 0.78
CA ASN A 213 5.13 -19.23 1.12
C ASN A 213 6.23 -19.02 0.08
N TYR A 214 7.43 -18.76 0.53
CA TYR A 214 8.61 -18.66 -0.32
C TYR A 214 9.84 -19.12 0.43
N THR A 215 10.62 -20.00 -0.19
CA THR A 215 11.91 -20.45 0.31
C THR A 215 13.00 -19.94 -0.62
N MET A 216 13.92 -19.15 -0.09
CA MET A 216 15.12 -18.72 -0.81
C MET A 216 16.08 -19.88 -0.91
N ALA A 217 16.70 -20.05 -2.06
CA ALA A 217 17.74 -21.06 -2.26
C ALA A 217 18.95 -20.83 -1.33
N PRO A 218 19.73 -21.87 -1.00
CA PRO A 218 21.01 -21.71 -0.34
C PRO A 218 21.94 -20.78 -1.14
N THR A 219 22.79 -20.05 -0.43
CA THR A 219 23.79 -19.17 -1.01
C THR A 219 25.21 -19.72 -0.75
N ASN A 220 26.24 -18.97 -1.15
CA ASN A 220 27.62 -19.30 -0.82
C ASN A 220 27.94 -19.20 0.69
N LEU A 221 27.08 -18.54 1.49
CA LEU A 221 27.32 -18.30 2.93
C LEU A 221 26.17 -18.71 3.85
N SER A 222 25.04 -19.12 3.31
CA SER A 222 23.86 -19.47 4.11
C SER A 222 23.07 -20.62 3.52
N GLU A 223 22.47 -21.40 4.39
CA GLU A 223 21.46 -22.39 4.04
C GLU A 223 20.18 -21.72 3.52
N GLU A 224 19.20 -22.52 3.08
CA GLU A 224 17.90 -22.02 2.65
C GLU A 224 17.23 -21.16 3.72
N ARG A 225 16.44 -20.15 3.30
CA ARG A 225 15.68 -19.29 4.20
C ARG A 225 14.20 -19.35 3.86
N ILE A 226 13.37 -19.70 4.83
CA ILE A 226 11.92 -19.64 4.71
C ILE A 226 11.46 -18.23 5.05
N LEU A 227 10.82 -17.55 4.10
CA LEU A 227 10.30 -16.19 4.30
C LEU A 227 8.91 -16.25 4.94
N HIS A 228 8.79 -15.64 6.10
CA HIS A 228 7.52 -15.56 6.84
C HIS A 228 6.73 -14.31 6.43
N LEU A 229 5.50 -14.55 5.97
CA LEU A 229 4.59 -13.49 5.54
C LEU A 229 4.13 -12.61 6.71
N THR A 230 4.14 -11.29 6.52
CA THR A 230 3.69 -10.32 7.52
C THR A 230 2.21 -9.96 7.43
N ASN A 231 1.59 -10.11 6.26
CA ASN A 231 0.20 -9.73 6.02
C ASN A 231 -0.77 -10.89 6.30
N LYS A 232 -1.44 -10.86 7.45
CA LYS A 232 -2.38 -11.92 7.85
C LYS A 232 -3.67 -11.98 7.04
N LEU A 233 -4.03 -10.93 6.27
CA LEU A 233 -5.24 -10.94 5.43
C LEU A 233 -5.15 -11.92 4.26
N ILE A 234 -3.93 -12.27 3.80
CA ILE A 234 -3.73 -13.23 2.70
C ILE A 234 -3.25 -14.60 3.18
N LEU A 235 -3.04 -14.78 4.49
CA LEU A 235 -2.51 -16.04 5.05
C LEU A 235 -3.67 -16.99 5.37
N PRO A 236 -3.85 -18.11 4.63
CA PRO A 236 -4.85 -19.11 4.96
C PRO A 236 -4.62 -19.66 6.38
N GLY A 237 -5.71 -19.82 7.14
CA GLY A 237 -5.67 -20.24 8.54
C GLY A 237 -5.43 -19.11 9.55
N SER A 238 -5.15 -17.90 9.11
CA SER A 238 -5.17 -16.72 9.99
C SER A 238 -6.59 -16.36 10.40
N THR A 239 -6.79 -15.90 11.64
CA THR A 239 -8.06 -15.34 12.13
C THR A 239 -8.56 -14.17 11.25
N TYR A 240 -7.65 -13.47 10.57
CA TYR A 240 -7.94 -12.34 9.70
C TYR A 240 -7.92 -12.69 8.21
N TYR A 241 -7.87 -13.99 7.85
CA TYR A 241 -7.87 -14.37 6.45
C TYR A 241 -9.08 -13.83 5.70
N TYR A 242 -8.82 -13.11 4.62
CA TYR A 242 -9.84 -12.44 3.83
C TYR A 242 -9.78 -12.92 2.37
N PRO A 243 -10.65 -13.83 1.95
CA PRO A 243 -10.59 -14.46 0.61
C PRO A 243 -10.54 -13.48 -0.58
N PRO A 244 -11.20 -12.30 -0.56
CA PRO A 244 -11.09 -11.32 -1.63
C PRO A 244 -9.73 -10.63 -1.75
N ALA A 245 -8.79 -10.86 -0.84
CA ALA A 245 -7.49 -10.20 -0.81
C ALA A 245 -6.66 -10.48 -2.08
N LEU A 246 -6.14 -9.43 -2.68
CA LEU A 246 -5.15 -9.48 -3.77
C LEU A 246 -3.72 -9.39 -3.24
N GLY A 247 -3.53 -8.90 -2.03
CA GLY A 247 -2.24 -8.70 -1.41
C GLY A 247 -2.04 -7.30 -0.85
N GLY A 248 -0.84 -7.02 -0.40
CA GLY A 248 -0.52 -5.71 0.19
C GLY A 248 0.76 -5.74 1.01
N LYS A 249 1.01 -4.64 1.73
CA LYS A 249 2.22 -4.50 2.55
C LYS A 249 1.90 -3.88 3.90
N THR A 250 2.27 -4.57 4.98
CA THR A 250 2.22 -4.04 6.34
C THR A 250 3.42 -3.13 6.62
N GLY A 251 3.26 -2.22 7.56
CA GLY A 251 4.34 -1.38 8.07
C GLY A 251 4.18 -1.12 9.56
N THR A 252 5.27 -1.18 10.30
CA THR A 252 5.27 -0.93 11.74
C THR A 252 6.57 -0.30 12.16
N THR A 253 6.49 0.84 12.84
CA THR A 253 7.52 1.40 13.71
C THR A 253 6.85 2.00 14.93
N LYS A 254 7.62 2.35 15.95
CA LYS A 254 7.07 3.01 17.15
C LYS A 254 6.37 4.34 16.78
N ASP A 255 6.98 5.13 15.89
CA ASP A 255 6.48 6.45 15.51
C ASP A 255 5.35 6.40 14.47
N ALA A 256 5.32 5.37 13.63
CA ALA A 256 4.29 5.18 12.60
C ALA A 256 3.02 4.50 13.12
N GLY A 257 3.11 3.74 14.21
CA GLY A 257 2.06 2.80 14.61
C GLY A 257 1.99 1.60 13.67
N ARG A 258 0.79 1.05 13.50
CA ARG A 258 0.50 -0.07 12.61
C ARG A 258 -0.12 0.45 11.32
N ASN A 259 0.42 0.03 10.19
CA ASN A 259 0.05 0.50 8.87
C ASN A 259 -0.15 -0.67 7.90
N LEU A 260 -1.02 -0.45 6.90
CA LEU A 260 -1.25 -1.40 5.81
C LEU A 260 -1.65 -0.65 4.54
N VAL A 261 -1.02 -0.99 3.43
CA VAL A 261 -1.55 -0.77 2.09
C VAL A 261 -2.05 -2.12 1.57
N PHE A 262 -3.28 -2.16 1.08
CA PHE A 262 -3.97 -3.40 0.79
C PHE A 262 -4.81 -3.29 -0.49
N ALA A 263 -4.89 -4.37 -1.25
CA ALA A 263 -5.79 -4.47 -2.40
C ALA A 263 -6.68 -5.70 -2.26
N ALA A 264 -7.94 -5.56 -2.67
CA ALA A 264 -8.91 -6.64 -2.69
C ALA A 264 -9.79 -6.57 -3.94
N LYS A 265 -10.35 -7.73 -4.35
CA LYS A 265 -11.29 -7.83 -5.48
C LYS A 265 -12.40 -8.81 -5.16
N LYS A 266 -13.66 -8.38 -5.36
CA LYS A 266 -14.85 -9.21 -5.18
C LYS A 266 -15.93 -8.75 -6.16
N HIS A 267 -16.65 -9.68 -6.77
CA HIS A 267 -17.75 -9.41 -7.72
C HIS A 267 -17.38 -8.41 -8.84
N GLY A 268 -16.16 -8.54 -9.40
CA GLY A 268 -15.67 -7.67 -10.47
C GLY A 268 -15.17 -6.29 -10.01
N ARG A 269 -15.40 -5.88 -8.77
CA ARG A 269 -14.88 -4.62 -8.19
C ARG A 269 -13.51 -4.83 -7.57
N SER A 270 -12.60 -3.92 -7.84
CA SER A 270 -11.25 -3.92 -7.29
C SER A 270 -11.01 -2.63 -6.52
N ILE A 271 -10.50 -2.73 -5.30
CA ILE A 271 -10.27 -1.60 -4.40
C ILE A 271 -8.85 -1.63 -3.82
N ILE A 272 -8.36 -0.45 -3.48
CA ILE A 272 -7.17 -0.25 -2.66
C ILE A 272 -7.60 0.41 -1.36
N THR A 273 -7.10 -0.12 -0.24
CA THR A 273 -7.30 0.43 1.09
C THR A 273 -5.96 0.83 1.68
N ILE A 274 -5.87 2.05 2.18
CA ILE A 274 -4.77 2.54 3.03
C ILE A 274 -5.30 2.65 4.44
N ALA A 275 -4.61 2.06 5.39
CA ALA A 275 -4.90 2.13 6.81
C ALA A 275 -3.60 2.45 7.57
N ALA A 276 -3.52 3.62 8.21
CA ALA A 276 -2.30 4.10 8.85
C ALA A 276 -2.54 4.67 10.25
N GLY A 277 -1.52 4.48 11.13
CA GLY A 277 -1.50 5.06 12.46
C GLY A 277 -2.42 4.37 13.46
N TYR A 278 -2.57 3.05 13.37
CA TYR A 278 -3.32 2.23 14.32
C TYR A 278 -2.47 1.88 15.56
N SER A 279 -3.13 1.69 16.70
CA SER A 279 -2.50 1.24 17.94
C SER A 279 -2.23 -0.27 17.93
N ALA A 280 -3.13 -1.07 17.34
CA ALA A 280 -3.05 -2.51 17.27
C ALA A 280 -3.28 -3.06 15.85
N MET A 281 -2.62 -4.18 15.51
CA MET A 281 -2.82 -4.87 14.24
C MET A 281 -4.21 -5.50 14.13
N SER A 282 -4.80 -5.94 15.24
CA SER A 282 -6.19 -6.45 15.28
C SER A 282 -7.19 -5.40 14.81
N GLU A 283 -7.12 -4.21 15.40
CA GLU A 283 -7.97 -3.08 15.03
C GLU A 283 -7.83 -2.70 13.55
N LEU A 284 -6.58 -2.70 13.03
CA LEU A 284 -6.30 -2.40 11.64
C LEU A 284 -6.94 -3.43 10.69
N TYR A 285 -6.78 -4.73 10.99
CA TYR A 285 -7.36 -5.77 10.14
C TYR A 285 -8.90 -5.78 10.18
N GLU A 286 -9.49 -5.58 11.35
CA GLU A 286 -10.95 -5.46 11.52
C GLU A 286 -11.52 -4.29 10.69
N ASP A 287 -10.93 -3.10 10.82
CA ASP A 287 -11.37 -1.92 10.09
C ASP A 287 -11.19 -2.11 8.57
N VAL A 288 -10.06 -2.68 8.12
CA VAL A 288 -9.81 -2.94 6.69
C VAL A 288 -10.83 -3.93 6.12
N ILE A 289 -11.15 -5.01 6.83
CA ILE A 289 -12.17 -5.98 6.39
C ILE A 289 -13.54 -5.29 6.33
N ALA A 290 -13.92 -4.55 7.37
CA ALA A 290 -15.20 -3.84 7.43
C ALA A 290 -15.36 -2.82 6.29
N LEU A 291 -14.31 -2.05 5.98
CA LEU A 291 -14.29 -1.11 4.86
C LEU A 291 -14.45 -1.83 3.51
N CYS A 292 -13.73 -2.94 3.31
CA CYS A 292 -13.84 -3.73 2.09
C CYS A 292 -15.25 -4.31 1.91
N GLU A 293 -15.82 -4.90 2.97
CA GLU A 293 -17.17 -5.46 2.91
C GLU A 293 -18.24 -4.36 2.73
N GLY A 294 -18.04 -3.17 3.28
CA GLY A 294 -18.91 -2.01 3.04
C GLY A 294 -18.98 -1.66 1.55
N VAL A 295 -17.85 -1.75 0.82
CA VAL A 295 -17.83 -1.50 -0.63
C VAL A 295 -18.41 -2.68 -1.42
N PHE A 296 -18.08 -3.91 -1.05
CA PHE A 296 -18.42 -5.08 -1.85
C PHE A 296 -19.88 -5.53 -1.70
N ASN A 297 -20.50 -5.31 -0.54
CA ASN A 297 -21.85 -5.78 -0.27
C ASN A 297 -22.94 -4.78 -0.65
N GLU A 298 -22.60 -3.53 -0.99
CA GLU A 298 -23.57 -2.45 -1.33
C GLU A 298 -24.76 -2.29 -0.37
N GLN A 299 -24.74 -3.03 0.74
CA GLN A 299 -25.79 -2.89 1.76
C GLN A 299 -25.44 -1.69 2.64
N PRO A 300 -26.39 -0.78 2.87
CA PRO A 300 -26.20 0.31 3.81
C PRO A 300 -26.00 -0.30 5.19
N LEU A 301 -24.77 -0.30 5.70
CA LEU A 301 -24.56 -0.46 7.14
C LEU A 301 -25.30 0.69 7.81
N ARG A 302 -26.46 0.41 8.39
CA ARG A 302 -27.28 1.41 9.08
C ARG A 302 -26.47 1.96 10.26
N ARG A 303 -26.07 3.23 10.13
CA ARG A 303 -25.52 4.21 11.09
C ARG A 303 -24.10 4.66 10.77
N TYR A 304 -24.01 5.96 10.64
CA TYR A 304 -22.91 6.93 10.55
C TYR A 304 -22.73 7.56 9.17
N LEU A 305 -23.33 8.74 9.00
CA LEU A 305 -23.07 9.67 7.90
C LEU A 305 -21.73 10.39 8.19
N ILE A 306 -20.74 10.14 7.38
CA ILE A 306 -19.52 10.94 7.36
C ILE A 306 -19.56 11.80 6.09
N PRO A 307 -19.39 13.13 6.17
CA PRO A 307 -19.38 13.98 4.97
C PRO A 307 -18.22 13.60 4.04
N LEU A 308 -18.53 13.37 2.78
CA LEU A 308 -17.54 13.16 1.72
C LEU A 308 -16.71 14.43 1.54
N GLN A 309 -15.45 14.43 1.96
CA GLN A 309 -14.50 15.48 1.63
C GLN A 309 -13.90 15.22 0.23
N LYS A 310 -13.96 16.27 -0.58
CA LYS A 310 -13.44 16.60 -1.91
C LYS A 310 -12.74 15.52 -2.76
N HIS A 311 -13.14 15.45 -4.02
CA HIS A 311 -12.53 14.68 -5.11
C HIS A 311 -11.04 15.00 -5.29
N ILE A 312 -10.23 13.96 -5.48
CA ILE A 312 -8.87 14.10 -6.02
C ILE A 312 -9.03 14.38 -7.53
N PRO A 313 -8.50 15.48 -8.07
CA PRO A 313 -8.53 15.68 -9.51
C PRO A 313 -7.75 14.58 -10.22
N TYR A 314 -8.37 13.99 -11.20
CA TYR A 314 -7.75 13.01 -12.10
C TYR A 314 -6.77 13.76 -13.00
N VAL A 315 -5.48 13.54 -12.84
CA VAL A 315 -4.48 13.94 -13.83
C VAL A 315 -4.39 12.81 -14.84
N SER A 316 -5.01 13.00 -16.01
CA SER A 316 -4.78 12.15 -17.17
C SER A 316 -3.36 12.37 -17.63
N ALA A 317 -2.54 11.31 -17.62
CA ALA A 317 -1.27 11.33 -18.32
C ALA A 317 -1.57 11.39 -19.83
N SER A 318 -1.25 12.51 -20.44
CA SER A 318 -1.12 12.70 -21.89
C SER A 318 0.25 12.20 -22.35
#